data_251672d4f196cd1f99551403673d113a
#
_entry.id   251672d4f196cd1f99551403673d113a
#
_cell.length_a   1.000
_cell.length_b   1.000
_cell.length_c   1.000
_cell.angle_alpha   90.00
_cell.angle_beta   90.00
_cell.angle_gamma   90.00
#
_symmetry.space_group_name_H-M   'P 1'
#
loop_
_entity.id
_entity.type
_entity.pdbx_description
1 polymer ?
#
loop_
_entity_poly.entity_id
_entity_poly.type
_entity_poly.pdbx_seq_one_letter_code
_entity_poly.pdbx_strand_id
1 'polypeptide(L)'
;MDDGLRDRPSVTSRFFHCLEVKYQYYLDRLTPHTALRWAIALISLFLFASRIVLLQGFYIVAYAVGIYYLNLFLLFLTPSIDPALEFEDDDDGPVLPSKTNDEFRPFMRRLPEFKFWHSFMKATLTAVTCTFFDFFDVPVFWPILVMYFFILTFLTLKRQIMHMIKYRYIPFTVGKPKMAGKEDTGKVVVG
;
A
#
# COMPACT_ATOMS: atom_id res chain seq x y z
N MET A 1 50.12 1.04 -13.34
CA MET A 1 50.17 0.32 -12.05
C MET A 1 49.59 1.20 -10.95
N ASP A 2 48.34 1.67 -11.11
CA ASP A 2 47.74 2.61 -10.13
C ASP A 2 46.22 2.43 -9.91
N ASP A 3 45.65 1.28 -10.30
CA ASP A 3 44.22 1.02 -10.17
C ASP A 3 43.81 0.32 -8.86
N GLY A 4 44.75 0.06 -7.96
CA GLY A 4 44.45 -0.69 -6.71
C GLY A 4 44.01 0.14 -5.50
N LEU A 5 43.98 1.48 -5.60
CA LEU A 5 43.72 2.35 -4.44
C LEU A 5 42.34 3.04 -4.41
N ARG A 6 41.50 2.81 -5.42
CA ARG A 6 40.23 3.56 -5.57
C ARG A 6 39.03 2.96 -4.85
N ASP A 7 39.06 1.73 -4.38
CA ASP A 7 37.88 1.03 -3.88
C ASP A 7 37.94 0.59 -2.40
N ARG A 8 38.63 1.32 -1.54
CA ARG A 8 38.42 1.10 -0.11
C ARG A 8 37.19 1.93 0.34
N PRO A 9 36.01 1.27 0.53
CA PRO A 9 34.84 1.99 1.03
C PRO A 9 35.20 2.65 2.36
N SER A 10 34.87 3.93 2.50
CA SER A 10 35.13 4.71 3.70
C SER A 10 34.52 4.01 4.93
N VAL A 11 35.09 4.21 6.11
CA VAL A 11 34.60 3.60 7.36
C VAL A 11 33.13 3.91 7.59
N THR A 12 32.68 5.10 7.23
CA THR A 12 31.29 5.53 7.28
C THR A 12 30.42 4.70 6.33
N SER A 13 30.87 4.48 5.10
CA SER A 13 30.14 3.63 4.14
C SER A 13 29.99 2.19 4.63
N ARG A 14 31.02 1.62 5.24
CA ARG A 14 30.95 0.27 5.84
C ARG A 14 29.97 0.20 7.00
N PHE A 15 29.92 1.24 7.83
CA PHE A 15 28.99 1.31 8.96
C PHE A 15 27.54 1.37 8.47
N PHE A 16 27.25 2.25 7.50
CA PHE A 16 25.90 2.32 6.91
C PHE A 16 25.49 1.02 6.20
N HIS A 17 26.40 0.41 5.48
CA HIS A 17 26.14 -0.86 4.83
C HIS A 17 25.88 -2.00 5.86
N CYS A 18 26.64 -2.03 6.95
CA CYS A 18 26.39 -3.00 8.02
C CYS A 18 25.02 -2.80 8.70
N LEU A 19 24.62 -1.55 8.90
CA LEU A 19 23.30 -1.19 9.40
C LEU A 19 22.19 -1.62 8.44
N GLU A 20 22.36 -1.34 7.15
CA GLU A 20 21.43 -1.72 6.10
C GLU A 20 21.24 -3.24 6.00
N VAL A 21 22.35 -3.99 6.02
CA VAL A 21 22.29 -5.46 6.00
C VAL A 21 21.59 -6.02 7.24
N LYS A 22 21.87 -5.48 8.43
CA LYS A 22 21.15 -5.89 9.65
C LYS A 22 19.67 -5.55 9.57
N TYR A 23 19.35 -4.37 9.08
CA TYR A 23 17.96 -3.94 8.89
C TYR A 23 17.20 -4.86 7.93
N GLN A 24 17.81 -5.19 6.79
CA GLN A 24 17.23 -6.13 5.83
C GLN A 24 17.07 -7.52 6.43
N TYR A 25 18.04 -8.01 7.18
CA TYR A 25 17.95 -9.30 7.85
C TYR A 25 16.73 -9.38 8.80
N TYR A 26 16.48 -8.34 9.59
CA TYR A 26 15.31 -8.30 10.47
C TYR A 26 14.00 -8.20 9.68
N LEU A 27 13.99 -7.45 8.59
CA LEU A 27 12.84 -7.34 7.68
C LEU A 27 12.50 -8.70 7.06
N ASP A 28 13.49 -9.40 6.55
CA ASP A 28 13.32 -10.71 5.92
C ASP A 28 12.82 -11.75 6.91
N ARG A 29 13.28 -11.69 8.15
CA ARG A 29 12.80 -12.56 9.22
C ARG A 29 11.35 -12.27 9.62
N LEU A 30 10.90 -11.03 9.53
CA LEU A 30 9.52 -10.62 9.82
C LEU A 30 8.57 -10.88 8.65
N THR A 31 9.08 -11.06 7.44
CA THR A 31 8.28 -11.24 6.22
C THR A 31 7.27 -12.39 6.32
N PRO A 32 7.60 -13.60 6.83
CA PRO A 32 6.64 -14.71 6.89
C PRO A 32 5.55 -14.53 7.96
N HIS A 33 5.75 -13.65 8.94
CA HIS A 33 4.84 -13.48 10.09
C HIS A 33 3.94 -12.25 9.89
N THR A 34 2.91 -12.39 9.06
CA THR A 34 1.98 -11.28 8.76
C THR A 34 1.26 -10.75 10.00
N ALA A 35 0.75 -11.64 10.85
CA ALA A 35 0.06 -11.25 12.09
C ALA A 35 0.96 -10.46 13.04
N LEU A 36 2.22 -10.87 13.22
CA LEU A 36 3.17 -10.17 14.06
C LEU A 36 3.51 -8.78 13.52
N ARG A 37 3.68 -8.66 12.20
CA ARG A 37 3.93 -7.36 11.54
C ARG A 37 2.80 -6.37 11.79
N TRP A 38 1.56 -6.82 11.59
CA TRP A 38 0.40 -5.97 11.81
C TRP A 38 0.19 -5.63 13.28
N ALA A 39 0.46 -6.56 14.19
CA ALA A 39 0.44 -6.29 15.63
C ALA A 39 1.44 -5.19 16.01
N ILE A 40 2.68 -5.26 15.53
CA ILE A 40 3.70 -4.23 15.77
C ILE A 40 3.26 -2.88 15.18
N ALA A 41 2.68 -2.87 13.98
CA ALA A 41 2.18 -1.65 13.35
C ALA A 41 1.05 -1.01 14.16
N LEU A 42 0.09 -1.80 14.65
CA LEU A 42 -1.00 -1.31 15.48
C LEU A 42 -0.51 -0.79 16.83
N ILE A 43 0.43 -1.48 17.48
CA ILE A 43 1.03 -1.02 18.73
C ILE A 43 1.76 0.30 18.53
N SER A 44 2.56 0.44 17.49
CA SER A 44 3.28 1.67 17.19
C SER A 44 2.33 2.84 16.88
N LEU A 45 1.25 2.57 16.16
CA LEU A 45 0.20 3.56 15.88
C LEU A 45 -0.52 3.98 17.18
N PHE A 46 -0.82 3.01 18.04
CA PHE A 46 -1.46 3.28 19.34
C PHE A 46 -0.57 4.13 20.25
N LEU A 47 0.73 3.84 20.32
CA LEU A 47 1.71 4.63 21.05
C LEU A 47 1.81 6.06 20.50
N PHE A 48 1.79 6.23 19.19
CA PHE A 48 1.77 7.53 18.55
C PHE A 48 0.49 8.32 18.89
N ALA A 49 -0.68 7.69 18.76
CA ALA A 49 -1.95 8.32 19.09
C ALA A 49 -2.05 8.71 20.58
N SER A 50 -1.65 7.81 21.48
CA SER A 50 -1.63 8.10 22.92
C SER A 50 -0.70 9.28 23.26
N ARG A 51 0.44 9.36 22.61
CA ARG A 51 1.38 10.48 22.80
C ARG A 51 0.77 11.81 22.39
N ILE A 52 0.07 11.88 21.24
CA ILE A 52 -0.61 13.09 20.79
C ILE A 52 -1.70 13.51 21.76
N VAL A 53 -2.51 12.56 22.25
CA VAL A 53 -3.58 12.84 23.22
C VAL A 53 -3.03 13.31 24.56
N LEU A 54 -1.95 12.68 25.07
CA LEU A 54 -1.32 13.06 26.34
C LEU A 54 -0.65 14.43 26.28
N LEU A 55 0.03 14.73 25.19
CA LEU A 55 0.70 16.04 25.01
C LEU A 55 -0.26 17.12 24.57
N GLN A 56 -1.46 16.79 24.11
CA GLN A 56 -2.46 17.72 23.57
C GLN A 56 -1.87 18.70 22.53
N GLY A 57 -0.93 18.21 21.75
CA GLY A 57 -0.19 18.98 20.74
C GLY A 57 0.11 18.17 19.49
N PHE A 58 0.92 18.72 18.61
CA PHE A 58 1.39 18.06 17.38
C PHE A 58 0.28 17.62 16.41
N TYR A 59 -0.86 18.31 16.44
CA TYR A 59 -2.01 17.97 15.57
C TYR A 59 -1.67 18.05 14.09
N ILE A 60 -0.77 18.94 13.70
CA ILE A 60 -0.27 19.03 12.31
C ILE A 60 0.45 17.74 11.89
N VAL A 61 1.28 17.20 12.77
CA VAL A 61 1.99 15.94 12.50
C VAL A 61 0.99 14.79 12.34
N ALA A 62 -0.01 14.73 13.22
CA ALA A 62 -1.09 13.73 13.12
C ALA A 62 -1.88 13.85 11.82
N TYR A 63 -2.20 15.07 11.40
CA TYR A 63 -2.90 15.34 10.16
C TYR A 63 -2.06 14.91 8.93
N ALA A 64 -0.79 15.28 8.89
CA ALA A 64 0.12 14.89 7.81
C ALA A 64 0.27 13.37 7.69
N VAL A 65 0.39 12.68 8.82
CA VAL A 65 0.45 11.21 8.88
C VAL A 65 -0.86 10.59 8.43
N GLY A 66 -2.00 11.15 8.83
CA GLY A 66 -3.32 10.70 8.39
C GLY A 66 -3.50 10.80 6.88
N ILE A 67 -3.10 11.91 6.28
CA ILE A 67 -3.13 12.08 4.82
C ILE A 67 -2.18 11.09 4.12
N TYR A 68 -1.01 10.87 4.69
CA TYR A 68 -0.06 9.91 4.14
C TYR A 68 -0.62 8.48 4.18
N TYR A 69 -1.27 8.08 5.27
CA TYR A 69 -1.94 6.78 5.37
C TYR A 69 -3.09 6.64 4.39
N LEU A 70 -3.88 7.71 4.19
CA LEU A 70 -4.91 7.73 3.17
C LEU A 70 -4.34 7.52 1.78
N ASN A 71 -3.25 8.20 1.44
CA ASN A 71 -2.54 8.02 0.18
C ASN A 71 -2.02 6.58 -0.01
N LEU A 72 -1.41 6.00 1.02
CA LEU A 72 -0.96 4.61 0.99
C LEU A 72 -2.13 3.65 0.77
N PHE A 73 -3.24 3.89 1.44
CA PHE A 73 -4.44 3.07 1.30
C PHE A 73 -5.03 3.17 -0.12
N LEU A 74 -5.07 4.37 -0.69
CA LEU A 74 -5.50 4.55 -2.07
C LEU A 74 -4.58 3.84 -3.07
N LEU A 75 -3.27 3.92 -2.87
CA LEU A 75 -2.30 3.18 -3.70
C LEU A 75 -2.47 1.66 -3.55
N PHE A 76 -2.82 1.20 -2.37
CA PHE A 76 -3.10 -0.22 -2.13
C PHE A 76 -4.39 -0.68 -2.84
N LEU A 77 -5.40 0.19 -2.92
CA LEU A 77 -6.65 -0.09 -3.62
C LEU A 77 -6.56 0.05 -5.14
N THR A 78 -5.56 0.80 -5.64
CA THR A 78 -5.40 1.05 -7.09
C THR A 78 -4.69 -0.13 -7.75
N PRO A 79 -5.17 -0.65 -8.90
CA PRO A 79 -4.51 -1.68 -9.67
C PRO A 79 -3.21 -1.15 -10.30
N SER A 80 -2.25 -2.04 -10.58
CA SER A 80 -0.98 -1.68 -11.23
C SER A 80 -1.17 -1.24 -12.69
N ILE A 81 -2.17 -1.78 -13.34
CA ILE A 81 -2.56 -1.47 -14.72
C ILE A 81 -3.95 -0.83 -14.64
N ASP A 82 -4.10 0.37 -15.19
CA ASP A 82 -5.38 1.05 -15.23
C ASP A 82 -6.30 0.35 -16.24
N PRO A 83 -7.43 -0.24 -15.80
CA PRO A 83 -8.35 -0.90 -16.71
C PRO A 83 -8.96 0.08 -17.73
N ALA A 84 -8.91 1.39 -17.46
CA ALA A 84 -9.38 2.42 -18.40
C ALA A 84 -8.52 2.49 -19.66
N LEU A 85 -7.21 2.32 -19.54
CA LEU A 85 -6.27 2.33 -20.67
C LEU A 85 -6.42 1.08 -21.54
N GLU A 86 -6.69 -0.08 -20.91
CA GLU A 86 -6.89 -1.33 -21.65
C GLU A 86 -8.15 -1.30 -22.52
N PHE A 87 -9.19 -0.54 -22.13
CA PHE A 87 -10.41 -0.41 -22.93
C PHE A 87 -10.24 0.54 -24.12
N GLU A 88 -9.26 1.45 -24.07
CA GLU A 88 -8.96 2.37 -25.19
C GLU A 88 -8.09 1.68 -26.25
N ASP A 89 -7.21 0.76 -25.84
CA ASP A 89 -6.33 0.01 -26.76
C ASP A 89 -7.07 -1.12 -27.50
N ASP A 90 -8.20 -1.61 -26.98
CA ASP A 90 -8.99 -2.67 -27.61
C ASP A 90 -9.84 -2.18 -28.82
N ASP A 91 -9.93 -0.86 -29.06
CA ASP A 91 -10.78 -0.29 -30.13
C ASP A 91 -10.10 -0.30 -31.51
N ASP A 92 -8.79 -0.50 -31.61
CA ASP A 92 -8.01 -0.40 -32.85
C ASP A 92 -7.51 -1.75 -33.45
N GLY A 93 -7.83 -2.88 -32.86
CA GLY A 93 -7.37 -4.21 -33.33
C GLY A 93 -8.46 -5.08 -33.92
N PRO A 94 -8.14 -6.01 -34.87
CA PRO A 94 -9.08 -7.04 -35.29
C PRO A 94 -9.39 -7.97 -34.14
N VAL A 95 -10.49 -7.68 -33.45
CA VAL A 95 -10.94 -8.44 -32.27
C VAL A 95 -11.40 -9.81 -32.74
N LEU A 96 -10.65 -10.86 -32.37
CA LEU A 96 -11.19 -12.20 -32.31
C LEU A 96 -12.45 -12.18 -31.44
N PRO A 97 -13.56 -12.82 -31.85
CA PRO A 97 -14.79 -12.85 -31.08
C PRO A 97 -14.66 -13.74 -29.85
N SER A 98 -13.82 -13.34 -28.91
CA SER A 98 -13.81 -13.88 -27.57
C SER A 98 -14.78 -13.04 -26.73
N LYS A 99 -15.70 -13.72 -26.06
CA LYS A 99 -16.67 -13.07 -25.17
C LYS A 99 -15.91 -12.29 -24.12
N THR A 100 -15.80 -11.00 -24.31
CA THR A 100 -15.12 -10.01 -23.44
C THR A 100 -15.59 -10.02 -21.98
N ASN A 101 -16.67 -10.71 -21.68
CA ASN A 101 -17.26 -10.79 -20.34
C ASN A 101 -16.76 -11.95 -19.47
N ASP A 102 -16.04 -12.93 -20.03
CA ASP A 102 -15.62 -14.15 -19.33
C ASP A 102 -14.11 -14.25 -19.08
N GLU A 103 -13.31 -13.30 -19.56
CA GLU A 103 -11.87 -13.31 -19.29
C GLU A 103 -11.59 -12.92 -17.84
N PHE A 104 -11.02 -13.87 -17.11
CA PHE A 104 -10.49 -13.64 -15.78
C PHE A 104 -9.30 -12.70 -15.86
N ARG A 105 -9.50 -11.46 -15.39
CA ARG A 105 -8.43 -10.48 -15.24
C ARG A 105 -7.89 -10.55 -13.80
N PRO A 106 -6.65 -11.03 -13.59
CA PRO A 106 -6.07 -11.05 -12.27
C PRO A 106 -5.86 -9.61 -11.79
N PHE A 107 -6.40 -9.29 -10.61
CA PHE A 107 -6.15 -8.01 -9.97
C PHE A 107 -4.72 -7.99 -9.41
N MET A 108 -3.83 -7.22 -10.03
CA MET A 108 -2.49 -6.96 -9.50
C MET A 108 -2.50 -5.63 -8.76
N ARG A 109 -2.21 -5.65 -7.48
CA ARG A 109 -2.12 -4.44 -6.66
C ARG A 109 -0.88 -3.64 -7.04
N ARG A 110 -1.03 -2.31 -7.15
CA ARG A 110 0.09 -1.41 -7.41
C ARG A 110 1.11 -1.42 -6.27
N LEU A 111 0.62 -1.55 -5.04
CA LEU A 111 1.44 -1.60 -3.85
C LEU A 111 1.29 -2.95 -3.17
N PRO A 112 2.35 -3.82 -3.11
CA PRO A 112 2.30 -5.08 -2.39
C PRO A 112 2.17 -4.85 -0.89
N GLU A 113 1.57 -5.80 -0.17
CA GLU A 113 1.29 -5.72 1.27
C GLU A 113 2.54 -5.43 2.10
N PHE A 114 3.67 -6.03 1.75
CA PHE A 114 4.93 -5.81 2.46
C PHE A 114 5.43 -4.36 2.33
N LYS A 115 5.37 -3.79 1.14
CA LYS A 115 5.75 -2.38 0.93
C LYS A 115 4.77 -1.44 1.63
N PHE A 116 3.48 -1.77 1.65
CA PHE A 116 2.47 -1.01 2.38
C PHE A 116 2.79 -0.97 3.87
N TRP A 117 3.01 -2.13 4.49
CA TRP A 117 3.39 -2.23 5.90
C TRP A 117 4.69 -1.48 6.20
N HIS A 118 5.72 -1.66 5.37
CA HIS A 118 7.00 -1.00 5.54
C HIS A 118 6.88 0.53 5.48
N SER A 119 6.13 1.06 4.51
CA SER A 119 5.88 2.49 4.38
C SER A 119 5.07 3.03 5.54
N PHE A 120 4.08 2.27 6.01
CA PHE A 120 3.29 2.59 7.19
C PHE A 120 4.16 2.70 8.44
N MET A 121 5.00 1.71 8.71
CA MET A 121 5.93 1.72 9.84
C MET A 121 6.92 2.87 9.76
N LYS A 122 7.48 3.11 8.59
CA LYS A 122 8.42 4.20 8.36
C LYS A 122 7.78 5.57 8.65
N ALA A 123 6.56 5.78 8.18
CA ALA A 123 5.82 7.01 8.45
C ALA A 123 5.51 7.18 9.95
N THR A 124 5.08 6.12 10.62
CA THR A 124 4.82 6.15 12.07
C THR A 124 6.09 6.48 12.86
N LEU A 125 7.22 5.85 12.56
CA LEU A 125 8.49 6.14 13.22
C LEU A 125 8.96 7.58 12.98
N THR A 126 8.83 8.07 11.75
CA THR A 126 9.14 9.48 11.42
C THR A 126 8.24 10.43 12.20
N ALA A 127 6.95 10.13 12.29
CA ALA A 127 6.00 10.94 13.04
C ALA A 127 6.32 10.97 14.55
N VAL A 128 6.63 9.83 15.14
CA VAL A 128 7.07 9.75 16.54
C VAL A 128 8.34 10.58 16.74
N THR A 129 9.30 10.50 15.84
CA THR A 129 10.53 11.31 15.89
C THR A 129 10.21 12.81 15.81
N CYS A 130 9.28 13.21 14.92
CA CYS A 130 8.85 14.61 14.83
C CYS A 130 8.20 15.11 16.13
N THR A 131 7.53 14.25 16.90
CA THR A 131 6.93 14.65 18.19
C THR A 131 7.96 14.92 19.31
N PHE A 132 9.24 14.62 19.12
CA PHE A 132 10.31 14.99 20.04
C PHE A 132 10.82 16.41 19.83
N PHE A 133 10.49 17.04 18.71
CA PHE A 133 10.91 18.41 18.40
C PHE A 133 9.74 19.37 18.62
N ASP A 134 9.89 20.32 19.51
CA ASP A 134 8.87 21.34 19.80
C ASP A 134 8.58 22.26 18.60
N PHE A 135 9.49 22.28 17.62
CA PHE A 135 9.31 23.04 16.39
C PHE A 135 8.07 22.62 15.57
N PHE A 136 7.67 21.35 15.67
CA PHE A 136 6.49 20.83 15.00
C PHE A 136 5.19 21.01 15.79
N ASP A 137 5.29 21.53 17.01
CA ASP A 137 4.11 21.87 17.82
C ASP A 137 3.57 23.25 17.41
N VAL A 138 2.83 23.28 16.31
CA VAL A 138 2.18 24.49 15.81
C VAL A 138 0.78 24.57 16.41
N PRO A 139 0.40 25.68 17.05
CA PRO A 139 -0.96 25.86 17.55
C PRO A 139 -1.95 25.94 16.40
N VAL A 140 -2.73 24.88 16.23
CA VAL A 140 -3.74 24.76 15.18
C VAL A 140 -5.07 24.40 15.81
N PHE A 141 -6.15 24.95 15.27
CA PHE A 141 -7.50 24.58 15.68
C PHE A 141 -7.83 23.17 15.14
N TRP A 142 -7.66 22.17 15.99
CA TRP A 142 -7.80 20.76 15.63
C TRP A 142 -9.14 20.35 15.00
N PRO A 143 -10.33 20.93 15.36
CA PRO A 143 -11.59 20.53 14.74
C PRO A 143 -11.62 20.79 13.23
N ILE A 144 -11.01 21.86 12.74
CA ILE A 144 -10.92 22.17 11.32
C ILE A 144 -10.12 21.10 10.59
N LEU A 145 -8.98 20.68 11.14
CA LEU A 145 -8.15 19.62 10.55
C LEU A 145 -8.88 18.29 10.47
N VAL A 146 -9.62 17.92 11.51
CA VAL A 146 -10.41 16.69 11.56
C VAL A 146 -11.52 16.73 10.51
N MET A 147 -12.26 17.82 10.40
CA MET A 147 -13.30 17.99 9.39
C MET A 147 -12.73 17.91 7.96
N TYR A 148 -11.61 18.58 7.72
CA TYR A 148 -10.94 18.53 6.43
C TYR A 148 -10.50 17.12 6.06
N PHE A 149 -9.94 16.38 7.02
CA PHE A 149 -9.54 15.00 6.84
C PHE A 149 -10.72 14.10 6.49
N PHE A 150 -11.84 14.20 7.19
CA PHE A 150 -13.03 13.42 6.90
C PHE A 150 -13.63 13.74 5.53
N ILE A 151 -13.72 15.01 5.17
CA ILE A 151 -14.23 15.44 3.85
C ILE A 151 -13.32 14.90 2.75
N LEU A 152 -12.01 15.05 2.88
CA LEU A 152 -11.03 14.57 1.90
C LEU A 152 -11.09 13.04 1.76
N THR A 153 -11.16 12.32 2.88
CA THR A 153 -11.28 10.86 2.90
C THR A 153 -12.56 10.41 2.20
N PHE A 154 -13.68 11.05 2.50
CA PHE A 154 -14.97 10.70 1.89
C PHE A 154 -14.95 10.93 0.37
N LEU A 155 -14.45 12.06 -0.08
CA LEU A 155 -14.38 12.38 -1.51
C LEU A 155 -13.45 11.44 -2.27
N THR A 156 -12.28 11.15 -1.73
CA THR A 156 -11.30 10.26 -2.35
C THR A 156 -11.76 8.80 -2.36
N LEU A 157 -12.33 8.32 -1.27
CA LEU A 157 -12.88 6.97 -1.19
C LEU A 157 -14.10 6.80 -2.11
N LYS A 158 -15.00 7.79 -2.16
CA LYS A 158 -16.14 7.76 -3.08
C LYS A 158 -15.67 7.64 -4.53
N ARG A 159 -14.71 8.46 -4.93
CA ARG A 159 -14.13 8.42 -6.27
C ARG A 159 -13.52 7.05 -6.58
N GLN A 160 -12.74 6.51 -5.64
CA GLN A 160 -12.08 5.21 -5.80
C GLN A 160 -13.09 4.06 -5.86
N ILE A 161 -14.10 4.07 -5.00
CA ILE A 161 -15.16 3.05 -4.99
C ILE A 161 -15.96 3.09 -6.28
N MET A 162 -16.31 4.28 -6.78
CA MET A 162 -17.00 4.41 -8.07
C MET A 162 -16.17 3.87 -9.23
N HIS A 163 -14.87 4.12 -9.21
CA HIS A 163 -13.95 3.58 -10.21
C HIS A 163 -13.89 2.04 -10.13
N MET A 164 -13.82 1.48 -8.92
CA MET A 164 -13.86 0.03 -8.72
C MET A 164 -15.16 -0.61 -9.22
N ILE A 165 -16.30 0.04 -8.98
CA ILE A 165 -17.60 -0.46 -9.44
C ILE A 165 -17.70 -0.36 -10.97
N LYS A 166 -17.27 0.75 -11.56
CA LYS A 166 -17.32 0.97 -13.01
C LYS A 166 -16.51 -0.08 -13.78
N TYR A 167 -15.33 -0.42 -13.31
CA TYR A 167 -14.45 -1.39 -13.97
C TYR A 167 -14.52 -2.80 -13.38
N ARG A 168 -15.46 -3.06 -12.43
CA ARG A 168 -15.75 -4.37 -11.83
C ARG A 168 -14.53 -5.10 -11.26
N TYR A 169 -13.59 -4.38 -10.68
CA TYR A 169 -12.51 -5.00 -9.93
C TYR A 169 -12.71 -4.78 -8.42
N ILE A 170 -12.47 -5.82 -7.61
CA ILE A 170 -12.55 -5.76 -6.16
C ILE A 170 -11.18 -6.15 -5.61
N PRO A 171 -10.46 -5.25 -4.90
CA PRO A 171 -9.09 -5.51 -4.45
C PRO A 171 -9.01 -6.57 -3.34
N PHE A 172 -10.12 -6.87 -2.66
CA PHE A 172 -10.17 -7.81 -1.54
C PHE A 172 -10.58 -9.23 -1.94
N THR A 173 -11.15 -9.42 -3.11
CA THR A 173 -11.49 -10.75 -3.61
C THR A 173 -10.28 -11.34 -4.31
N VAL A 174 -9.59 -12.26 -3.64
CA VAL A 174 -8.76 -13.27 -4.28
C VAL A 174 -9.73 -14.33 -4.86
N GLY A 175 -10.66 -13.86 -5.68
CA GLY A 175 -11.63 -14.71 -6.34
C GLY A 175 -10.97 -15.34 -7.56
N LYS A 176 -10.37 -16.52 -7.41
CA LYS A 176 -10.31 -17.42 -8.56
C LYS A 176 -11.77 -17.64 -9.00
N PRO A 177 -12.13 -17.38 -10.28
CA PRO A 177 -13.41 -17.81 -10.78
C PRO A 177 -13.46 -19.32 -10.52
N LYS A 178 -14.45 -19.76 -9.74
CA LYS A 178 -14.78 -21.16 -9.67
C LYS A 178 -15.24 -21.51 -11.08
N MET A 179 -14.35 -22.07 -11.88
CA MET A 179 -14.78 -22.80 -13.05
C MET A 179 -15.67 -23.90 -12.48
N ALA A 180 -16.97 -23.73 -12.64
CA ALA A 180 -17.89 -24.84 -12.51
C ALA A 180 -17.38 -25.87 -13.54
N GLY A 181 -16.62 -26.85 -13.05
CA GLY A 181 -16.21 -27.97 -13.86
C GLY A 181 -17.52 -28.52 -14.43
N LYS A 182 -17.73 -28.30 -15.72
CA LYS A 182 -18.65 -29.14 -16.47
C LYS A 182 -18.04 -30.51 -16.31
N GLU A 183 -18.53 -31.27 -15.33
CA GLU A 183 -18.31 -32.71 -15.33
C GLU A 183 -18.76 -33.16 -16.72
N ASP A 184 -17.80 -33.55 -17.51
CA ASP A 184 -18.02 -34.24 -18.75
C ASP A 184 -18.83 -35.50 -18.38
N THR A 185 -20.14 -35.37 -18.37
CA THR A 185 -21.02 -36.50 -18.38
C THR A 185 -20.76 -37.17 -19.74
N GLY A 186 -19.81 -38.09 -19.74
CA GLY A 186 -19.39 -38.88 -20.90
C GLY A 186 -20.57 -39.63 -21.52
N LYS A 187 -21.44 -38.92 -22.22
CA LYS A 187 -22.35 -39.47 -23.20
C LYS A 187 -21.56 -39.64 -24.50
N VAL A 188 -20.91 -40.78 -24.60
CA VAL A 188 -20.44 -41.30 -25.88
C VAL A 188 -21.68 -41.47 -26.75
N VAL A 189 -21.86 -40.61 -27.72
CA VAL A 189 -22.82 -40.79 -28.80
C VAL A 189 -22.20 -41.82 -29.72
N VAL A 190 -22.61 -43.06 -29.55
CA VAL A 190 -22.36 -44.14 -30.53
C VAL A 190 -23.40 -43.93 -31.65
N GLY A 191 -22.92 -43.46 -32.79
CA GLY A 191 -23.63 -43.40 -34.05
C GLY A 191 -23.25 -44.56 -34.95
#